data_397e4e9e471d829f6e0383fe62dbb68a
#
_entry.id   397e4e9e471d829f6e0383fe62dbb68a
#
_cell.length_a   1.000
_cell.length_b   1.000
_cell.length_c   1.000
_cell.angle_alpha   90.00
_cell.angle_beta   90.00
_cell.angle_gamma   90.00
#
_symmetry.space_group_name_H-M   'P 1'
#
loop_
_entity.id
_entity.type
_entity.pdbx_description
1 polymer ?
#
loop_
_entity_poly.entity_id
_entity_poly.type
_entity_poly.pdbx_seq_one_letter_code
_entity_poly.pdbx_strand_id
1 'polypeptide(L)'
;MDAIRKFESFYTDLASMKVEELADIYSSDVTFIDPIAAHSGITAVESYFSKLLYNAKYCTFTIHSIEETTSINSESNTITTIPSYFVTWKMAFTSARMNQGQPIQVDGITQLKIEHNKIIYHRDYYDLGQMIYENVPLLGSVIKRIKRRLV
;
A
#
# COMPACT_ATOMS: atom_id res chain seq x y z
N MET A 1 2.26 21.89 3.06
CA MET A 1 2.77 20.53 3.29
C MET A 1 2.91 19.86 1.94
N ASP A 2 4.03 19.25 1.63
CA ASP A 2 4.23 18.54 0.38
C ASP A 2 3.52 17.17 0.34
N ALA A 3 3.40 16.59 -0.85
CA ALA A 3 2.65 15.34 -1.05
C ALA A 3 3.19 14.17 -0.22
N ILE A 4 4.51 14.07 -0.04
CA ILE A 4 5.11 12.98 0.73
C ILE A 4 4.80 13.09 2.23
N ARG A 5 4.77 14.30 2.77
CA ARG A 5 4.39 14.54 4.17
C ARG A 5 2.91 14.29 4.42
N LYS A 6 2.07 14.64 3.45
CA LYS A 6 0.63 14.30 3.51
C LYS A 6 0.42 12.79 3.46
N PHE A 7 1.16 12.09 2.59
CA PHE A 7 1.16 10.64 2.53
C PHE A 7 1.56 10.01 3.86
N GLU A 8 2.70 10.44 4.43
CA GLU A 8 3.18 9.96 5.73
C GLU A 8 2.12 10.14 6.82
N SER A 9 1.54 11.34 6.93
CA SER A 9 0.51 11.66 7.92
C SER A 9 -0.74 10.78 7.73
N PHE A 10 -1.22 10.63 6.49
CA PHE A 10 -2.39 9.82 6.17
C PHE A 10 -2.21 8.36 6.62
N TYR A 11 -1.12 7.72 6.21
CA TYR A 11 -0.91 6.31 6.51
C TYR A 11 -0.56 6.05 7.98
N THR A 12 0.09 6.97 8.66
CA THR A 12 0.40 6.84 10.09
C THR A 12 -0.86 6.89 10.95
N ASP A 13 -1.86 7.67 10.56
CA ASP A 13 -3.11 7.85 11.30
C ASP A 13 -4.34 7.42 10.50
N LEU A 14 -4.23 6.29 9.81
CA LEU A 14 -5.26 5.78 8.90
C LEU A 14 -6.63 5.60 9.57
N ALA A 15 -6.66 5.33 10.87
CA ALA A 15 -7.91 5.13 11.62
C ALA A 15 -8.73 6.41 11.79
N SER A 16 -8.11 7.59 11.78
CA SER A 16 -8.77 8.89 11.93
C SER A 16 -9.04 9.59 10.60
N MET A 17 -8.44 9.12 9.51
CA MET A 17 -8.50 9.77 8.20
C MET A 17 -9.81 9.49 7.47
N LYS A 18 -10.26 10.47 6.70
CA LYS A 18 -11.41 10.34 5.82
C LYS A 18 -10.96 10.01 4.40
N VAL A 19 -11.71 9.15 3.73
CA VAL A 19 -11.38 8.71 2.36
C VAL A 19 -11.32 9.90 1.39
N GLU A 20 -12.13 10.92 1.60
CA GLU A 20 -12.14 12.14 0.78
C GLU A 20 -10.81 12.93 0.84
N GLU A 21 -10.03 12.75 1.90
CA GLU A 21 -8.71 13.38 2.05
C GLU A 21 -7.66 12.80 1.09
N LEU A 22 -7.94 11.64 0.48
CA LEU A 22 -7.09 11.06 -0.56
C LEU A 22 -6.92 11.99 -1.76
N ALA A 23 -7.95 12.77 -2.11
CA ALA A 23 -7.89 13.77 -3.18
C ALA A 23 -6.90 14.91 -2.90
N ASP A 24 -6.53 15.14 -1.63
CA ASP A 24 -5.50 16.12 -1.25
C ASP A 24 -4.08 15.57 -1.47
N ILE A 25 -3.93 14.27 -1.57
CA ILE A 25 -2.64 13.56 -1.66
C ILE A 25 -2.40 13.08 -3.09
N TYR A 26 -3.41 12.47 -3.70
CA TYR A 26 -3.32 11.84 -5.01
C TYR A 26 -3.84 12.75 -6.13
N SER A 27 -3.29 12.55 -7.32
CA SER A 27 -3.81 13.17 -8.55
C SER A 27 -5.16 12.55 -8.95
N SER A 28 -5.98 13.31 -9.66
CA SER A 28 -7.26 12.83 -10.21
C SER A 28 -7.12 11.62 -11.12
N ASP A 29 -5.99 11.48 -11.80
CA ASP A 29 -5.65 10.43 -12.76
C ASP A 29 -4.63 9.42 -12.22
N VAL A 30 -4.46 9.34 -10.90
CA VAL A 30 -3.51 8.44 -10.24
C VAL A 30 -3.64 6.99 -10.71
N THR A 31 -2.50 6.33 -10.86
CA THR A 31 -2.42 4.87 -10.97
C THR A 31 -2.02 4.29 -9.62
N PHE A 32 -2.89 3.49 -9.03
CA PHE A 32 -2.66 2.79 -7.76
C PHE A 32 -2.65 1.28 -7.99
N ILE A 33 -1.58 0.61 -7.59
CA ILE A 33 -1.39 -0.83 -7.78
C ILE A 33 -0.97 -1.44 -6.45
N ASP A 34 -1.61 -2.53 -6.07
CA ASP A 34 -1.14 -3.41 -5.01
C ASP A 34 -1.21 -4.88 -5.46
N PRO A 35 -0.73 -5.86 -4.65
CA PRO A 35 -0.82 -7.28 -5.01
C PRO A 35 -2.25 -7.82 -5.20
N ILE A 36 -3.28 -7.08 -4.77
CA ILE A 36 -4.69 -7.49 -4.91
C ILE A 36 -5.26 -7.02 -6.24
N ALA A 37 -5.03 -5.74 -6.60
CA ALA A 37 -5.67 -5.12 -7.77
C ALA A 37 -4.93 -3.86 -8.25
N ALA A 38 -5.34 -3.37 -9.42
CA ALA A 38 -4.92 -2.08 -9.95
C ALA A 38 -6.15 -1.17 -10.11
N HIS A 39 -5.97 0.10 -9.76
CA HIS A 39 -7.01 1.12 -9.80
C HIS A 39 -6.50 2.34 -10.56
N SER A 40 -7.33 2.91 -11.43
CA SER A 40 -7.04 4.13 -12.19
C SER A 40 -8.01 5.23 -11.79
N GLY A 41 -7.45 6.38 -11.43
CA GLY A 41 -8.17 7.57 -11.02
C GLY A 41 -8.57 7.56 -9.55
N ILE A 42 -8.70 8.76 -8.99
CA ILE A 42 -8.95 8.98 -7.56
C ILE A 42 -10.24 8.32 -7.07
N THR A 43 -11.32 8.37 -7.85
CA THR A 43 -12.61 7.78 -7.49
C THR A 43 -12.52 6.26 -7.28
N ALA A 44 -11.73 5.56 -8.12
CA ALA A 44 -11.51 4.14 -7.97
C ALA A 44 -10.68 3.83 -6.70
N VAL A 45 -9.69 4.66 -6.40
CA VAL A 45 -8.86 4.55 -5.20
C VAL A 45 -9.69 4.81 -3.93
N GLU A 46 -10.50 5.85 -3.90
CA GLU A 46 -11.42 6.15 -2.78
C GLU A 46 -12.39 4.98 -2.53
N SER A 47 -12.97 4.42 -3.58
CA SER A 47 -13.86 3.26 -3.46
C SER A 47 -13.13 2.04 -2.90
N TYR A 48 -11.89 1.81 -3.32
CA TYR A 48 -11.06 0.72 -2.82
C TYR A 48 -10.73 0.88 -1.33
N PHE A 49 -10.27 2.06 -0.93
CA PHE A 49 -9.98 2.37 0.49
C PHE A 49 -11.22 2.29 1.37
N SER A 50 -12.36 2.78 0.89
CA SER A 50 -13.63 2.67 1.63
C SER A 50 -13.98 1.23 1.96
N LYS A 51 -13.78 0.30 1.01
CA LYS A 51 -14.02 -1.13 1.22
C LYS A 51 -13.00 -1.76 2.18
N LEU A 52 -11.72 -1.39 2.05
CA LEU A 52 -10.67 -1.87 2.94
C LEU A 52 -10.94 -1.46 4.39
N LEU A 53 -11.20 -0.18 4.62
CA LEU A 53 -11.42 0.38 5.96
C LEU A 53 -12.72 -0.13 6.59
N TYR A 54 -13.76 -0.35 5.79
CA TYR A 54 -15.01 -0.95 6.29
C TYR A 54 -14.81 -2.37 6.81
N ASN A 55 -13.97 -3.16 6.16
CA ASN A 55 -13.72 -4.57 6.52
C ASN A 55 -12.65 -4.76 7.59
N ALA A 56 -11.78 -3.78 7.80
CA ALA A 56 -10.72 -3.84 8.80
C ALA A 56 -11.23 -3.28 10.14
N LYS A 57 -11.24 -4.10 11.19
CA LYS A 57 -11.54 -3.62 12.54
C LYS A 57 -10.45 -2.75 13.13
N TYR A 58 -9.22 -2.96 12.68
CA TYR A 58 -8.02 -2.27 13.11
C TYR A 58 -7.02 -2.33 11.98
N CYS A 59 -6.40 -1.22 11.65
CA CYS A 59 -5.32 -1.14 10.67
C CYS A 59 -4.37 0.00 11.04
N THR A 60 -3.12 -0.32 11.23
CA THR A 60 -2.06 0.67 11.49
C THR A 60 -0.88 0.45 10.57
N PHE A 61 -0.24 1.55 10.18
CA PHE A 61 1.02 1.54 9.46
C PHE A 61 2.11 2.17 10.32
N THR A 62 3.26 1.52 10.34
CA THR A 62 4.50 2.07 10.87
C THR A 62 5.45 2.29 9.69
N ILE A 63 5.73 3.54 9.36
CA ILE A 63 6.69 3.90 8.32
C ILE A 63 8.09 3.83 8.92
N HIS A 64 9.00 3.09 8.27
CA HIS A 64 10.38 2.91 8.71
C HIS A 64 11.35 3.85 7.99
N SER A 65 11.19 4.02 6.67
CA SER A 65 12.02 4.94 5.89
C SER A 65 11.25 5.53 4.72
N ILE A 66 11.64 6.72 4.31
CA ILE A 66 11.21 7.39 3.08
C ILE A 66 12.49 7.81 2.36
N GLU A 67 12.74 7.21 1.21
CA GLU A 67 13.94 7.43 0.42
C GLU A 67 13.57 8.02 -0.94
N GLU A 68 14.09 9.21 -1.23
CA GLU A 68 13.94 9.83 -2.53
C GLU A 68 14.94 9.22 -3.52
N THR A 69 14.45 8.92 -4.72
CA THR A 69 15.26 8.42 -5.82
C THR A 69 14.85 9.09 -7.13
N THR A 70 15.75 9.10 -8.07
CA THR A 70 15.50 9.64 -9.41
C THR A 70 15.23 8.49 -10.36
N SER A 71 14.01 8.41 -10.91
CA SER A 71 13.71 7.42 -11.96
C SER A 71 14.11 7.99 -13.32
N ILE A 72 14.92 7.20 -14.04
CA ILE A 72 15.29 7.48 -15.42
C ILE A 72 14.22 6.85 -16.32
N ASN A 73 13.53 7.66 -17.12
CA ASN A 73 12.59 7.13 -18.09
C ASN A 73 13.38 6.69 -19.35
N SER A 74 13.61 5.39 -19.47
CA SER A 74 14.43 4.80 -20.54
C SER A 74 13.75 4.75 -21.92
N GLU A 75 12.45 5.05 -22.00
CA GLU A 75 11.68 4.93 -23.27
C GLU A 75 11.81 6.15 -24.19
N SER A 76 12.23 7.29 -23.70
CA SER A 76 12.27 8.53 -24.48
C SER A 76 13.66 9.17 -24.45
N ASN A 77 14.74 8.69 -24.69
CA ASN A 77 16.07 9.34 -24.75
C ASN A 77 16.17 10.78 -24.13
N THR A 78 15.13 11.22 -23.43
CA THR A 78 15.03 12.45 -22.63
C THR A 78 15.03 12.07 -21.18
N ILE A 79 16.03 12.52 -20.46
CA ILE A 79 16.13 12.37 -18.98
C ILE A 79 15.06 13.28 -18.37
N THR A 80 13.84 12.82 -18.28
CA THR A 80 12.80 13.47 -17.49
C THR A 80 12.87 12.82 -16.11
N THR A 81 13.48 13.48 -15.16
CA THR A 81 13.58 13.02 -13.79
C THR A 81 12.27 13.33 -13.06
N ILE A 82 11.41 12.34 -12.92
CA ILE A 82 10.23 12.46 -12.05
C ILE A 82 10.67 12.07 -10.64
N PRO A 83 10.48 12.94 -9.62
CA PRO A 83 10.76 12.60 -8.24
C PRO A 83 10.03 11.32 -7.85
N SER A 84 10.78 10.33 -7.42
CA SER A 84 10.28 9.03 -6.99
C SER A 84 10.72 8.75 -5.57
N TYR A 85 9.87 8.07 -4.81
CA TYR A 85 10.14 7.73 -3.42
C TYR A 85 9.90 6.24 -3.22
N PHE A 86 10.74 5.63 -2.39
CA PHE A 86 10.49 4.31 -1.82
C PHE A 86 10.23 4.48 -0.32
N VAL A 87 9.09 3.95 0.11
CA VAL A 87 8.65 4.00 1.50
C VAL A 87 8.60 2.58 2.04
N THR A 88 9.41 2.27 3.05
CA THR A 88 9.36 0.99 3.74
C THR A 88 8.44 1.08 4.96
N TRP A 89 7.61 0.06 5.16
CA TRP A 89 6.60 0.08 6.21
C TRP A 89 6.26 -1.31 6.74
N LYS A 90 5.67 -1.31 7.92
CA LYS A 90 4.99 -2.46 8.50
C LYS A 90 3.52 -2.10 8.70
N MET A 91 2.63 -2.95 8.23
CA MET A 91 1.19 -2.87 8.48
C MET A 91 0.79 -3.93 9.51
N ALA A 92 -0.08 -3.57 10.46
CA ALA A 92 -0.75 -4.49 11.34
C ALA A 92 -2.26 -4.28 11.23
N PHE A 93 -3.01 -5.36 11.02
CA PHE A 93 -4.46 -5.30 10.94
C PHE A 93 -5.12 -6.54 11.54
N THR A 94 -6.42 -6.43 11.85
CA THR A 94 -7.24 -7.54 12.34
C THR A 94 -8.43 -7.77 11.42
N SER A 95 -8.77 -9.04 11.21
CA SER A 95 -9.97 -9.45 10.47
C SER A 95 -10.66 -10.59 11.21
N ALA A 96 -11.97 -10.49 11.39
CA ALA A 96 -12.74 -11.53 12.06
C ALA A 96 -12.70 -12.89 11.33
N ARG A 97 -12.36 -12.89 10.04
CA ARG A 97 -12.35 -14.09 9.17
C ARG A 97 -10.98 -14.71 9.01
N MET A 98 -9.93 -14.06 9.49
CA MET A 98 -8.54 -14.49 9.31
C MET A 98 -7.82 -14.54 10.66
N ASN A 99 -6.86 -15.45 10.78
CA ASN A 99 -5.99 -15.61 11.95
C ASN A 99 -6.75 -15.62 13.31
N GLN A 100 -7.99 -16.18 13.31
CA GLN A 100 -8.83 -16.22 14.51
C GLN A 100 -9.10 -14.84 15.15
N GLY A 101 -9.10 -13.77 14.35
CA GLY A 101 -9.24 -12.39 14.82
C GLY A 101 -8.00 -11.78 15.45
N GLN A 102 -6.87 -12.53 15.49
CA GLN A 102 -5.59 -12.03 15.99
C GLN A 102 -4.92 -11.11 14.95
N PRO A 103 -4.06 -10.16 15.38
CA PRO A 103 -3.35 -9.28 14.48
C PRO A 103 -2.50 -10.03 13.45
N ILE A 104 -2.55 -9.55 12.22
CA ILE A 104 -1.70 -9.98 11.10
C ILE A 104 -0.72 -8.85 10.82
N GLN A 105 0.55 -9.16 10.71
CA GLN A 105 1.60 -8.20 10.39
C GLN A 105 2.19 -8.50 9.02
N VAL A 106 2.44 -7.44 8.24
CA VAL A 106 3.00 -7.52 6.90
C VAL A 106 4.02 -6.40 6.72
N ASP A 107 5.20 -6.75 6.24
CA ASP A 107 6.19 -5.78 5.80
C ASP A 107 6.00 -5.48 4.30
N GLY A 108 6.21 -4.23 3.91
CA GLY A 108 6.05 -3.84 2.52
C GLY A 108 6.89 -2.63 2.13
N ILE A 109 6.90 -2.38 0.83
CA ILE A 109 7.51 -1.22 0.22
C ILE A 109 6.52 -0.60 -0.74
N THR A 110 6.37 0.72 -0.67
CA THR A 110 5.59 1.51 -1.63
C THR A 110 6.54 2.29 -2.53
N GLN A 111 6.32 2.22 -3.83
CA GLN A 111 6.93 3.11 -4.81
C GLN A 111 5.95 4.22 -5.14
N LEU A 112 6.39 5.47 -5.00
CA LEU A 112 5.61 6.66 -5.34
C LEU A 112 6.29 7.46 -6.45
N LYS A 113 5.48 8.09 -7.33
CA LYS A 113 5.93 9.16 -8.22
C LYS A 113 5.08 10.40 -7.98
N ILE A 114 5.72 11.56 -7.88
CA ILE A 114 5.07 12.81 -7.51
C ILE A 114 5.27 13.85 -8.62
N GLU A 115 4.18 14.45 -9.07
CA GLU A 115 4.16 15.62 -9.95
C GLU A 115 3.19 16.66 -9.41
N HIS A 116 3.52 17.94 -9.56
CA HIS A 116 2.68 19.06 -9.13
C HIS A 116 2.18 18.93 -7.69
N ASN A 117 3.02 18.40 -6.81
CA ASN A 117 2.70 18.13 -5.40
C ASN A 117 1.53 17.15 -5.18
N LYS A 118 1.33 16.22 -6.13
CA LYS A 118 0.37 15.12 -6.04
C LYS A 118 1.03 13.81 -6.42
N ILE A 119 0.60 12.73 -5.80
CA ILE A 119 1.03 11.37 -6.17
C ILE A 119 0.28 10.98 -7.45
N ILE A 120 1.03 10.74 -8.53
CA ILE A 120 0.51 10.28 -9.81
C ILE A 120 0.60 8.76 -9.98
N TYR A 121 1.50 8.14 -9.22
CA TYR A 121 1.72 6.69 -9.24
C TYR A 121 2.03 6.19 -7.85
N HIS A 122 1.35 5.10 -7.47
CA HIS A 122 1.54 4.39 -6.22
C HIS A 122 1.56 2.89 -6.51
N ARG A 123 2.60 2.21 -6.08
CA ARG A 123 2.66 0.75 -6.18
C ARG A 123 3.19 0.13 -4.90
N ASP A 124 2.36 -0.71 -4.29
CA ASP A 124 2.72 -1.50 -3.13
C ASP A 124 3.31 -2.85 -3.53
N TYR A 125 4.36 -3.24 -2.84
CA TYR A 125 4.98 -4.55 -2.91
C TYR A 125 4.95 -5.17 -1.52
N TYR A 126 4.17 -6.21 -1.34
CA TYR A 126 4.15 -7.00 -0.12
C TYR A 126 3.78 -8.46 -0.42
N ASP A 127 4.06 -9.36 0.53
CA ASP A 127 3.74 -10.77 0.40
C ASP A 127 2.24 -11.00 0.69
N LEU A 128 1.45 -11.20 -0.36
CA LEU A 128 0.03 -11.49 -0.25
C LEU A 128 -0.22 -12.84 0.44
N GLY A 129 0.73 -13.78 0.34
CA GLY A 129 0.71 -15.04 1.07
C GLY A 129 0.72 -14.79 2.58
N GLN A 130 1.68 -14.01 3.05
CA GLN A 130 1.81 -13.62 4.46
C GLN A 130 0.58 -12.84 4.94
N MET A 131 0.06 -11.94 4.12
CA MET A 131 -1.08 -11.10 4.46
C MET A 131 -2.39 -11.90 4.53
N ILE A 132 -2.68 -12.72 3.53
CA ILE A 132 -3.98 -13.36 3.35
C ILE A 132 -3.88 -14.88 3.41
N TYR A 133 -3.15 -15.51 2.48
CA TYR A 133 -3.29 -16.95 2.22
C TYR A 133 -2.88 -17.82 3.39
N GLU A 134 -1.84 -17.44 4.13
CA GLU A 134 -1.38 -18.18 5.32
C GLU A 134 -2.31 -18.03 6.51
N ASN A 135 -3.19 -17.04 6.49
CA ASN A 135 -4.12 -16.72 7.58
C ASN A 135 -5.56 -17.21 7.33
N VAL A 136 -5.83 -17.76 6.14
CA VAL A 136 -7.12 -18.39 5.83
C VAL A 136 -7.11 -19.82 6.36
N PRO A 137 -8.14 -20.25 7.13
CA PRO A 137 -8.27 -21.63 7.62
C PRO A 137 -8.12 -22.65 6.48
N LEU A 138 -7.48 -23.78 6.74
CA LEU A 138 -7.13 -24.85 5.80
C LEU A 138 -6.10 -24.44 4.76
N LEU A 139 -6.31 -23.38 3.98
CA LEU A 139 -5.37 -22.88 2.97
C LEU A 139 -4.02 -22.53 3.60
N GLY A 140 -4.02 -21.83 4.73
CA GLY A 140 -2.81 -21.48 5.46
C GLY A 140 -2.00 -22.71 5.87
N SER A 141 -2.65 -23.77 6.30
CA SER A 141 -1.99 -25.03 6.67
C SER A 141 -1.32 -25.70 5.47
N VAL A 142 -1.96 -25.67 4.31
CA VAL A 142 -1.41 -26.22 3.06
C VAL A 142 -0.18 -25.42 2.62
N ILE A 143 -0.28 -24.08 2.62
CA ILE A 143 0.82 -23.20 2.21
C ILE A 143 2.03 -23.37 3.14
N LYS A 144 1.81 -23.37 4.46
CA LYS A 144 2.88 -23.59 5.45
C LYS A 144 3.54 -24.97 5.28
N ARG A 145 2.78 -26.00 4.90
CA ARG A 145 3.32 -27.32 4.60
C ARG A 145 4.19 -27.31 3.34
N ILE A 146 3.75 -26.59 2.29
CA ILE A 146 4.56 -26.44 1.06
C ILE A 146 5.86 -25.72 1.38
N LYS A 147 5.80 -24.59 2.08
CA LYS A 147 6.99 -23.80 2.46
C LYS A 147 8.01 -24.64 3.24
N ARG A 148 7.56 -25.47 4.20
CA ARG A 148 8.44 -26.36 4.97
C ARG A 148 9.13 -27.44 4.12
N ARG A 149 8.63 -27.77 2.93
CA ARG A 149 9.27 -28.73 2.03
C ARG A 149 10.32 -28.11 1.12
N LEU A 150 10.39 -26.75 1.08
CA LEU A 150 11.33 -26.01 0.26
C LEU A 150 12.62 -25.63 1.01
N VAL A 151 12.67 -25.92 2.32
CA VAL A 151 13.80 -25.59 3.21
C VAL A 151 14.46 -26.87 3.71
#